data_c836782b58334a706e0ac5f27ec74689
#
_entry.id   c836782b58334a706e0ac5f27ec74689
#
_cell.length_a   1.000
_cell.length_b   1.000
_cell.length_c   1.000
_cell.angle_alpha   90.00
_cell.angle_beta   90.00
_cell.angle_gamma   90.00
#
_symmetry.space_group_name_H-M   'P 1'
#
loop_
_entity.id
_entity.type
_entity.pdbx_description
1 polymer ?
#
loop_
_entity_poly.entity_id
_entity_poly.type
_entity_poly.pdbx_seq_one_letter_code
_entity_poly.pdbx_strand_id
1 'polypeptide(L)' 'MNLGILFLLVNATGSITLYELDWIADHQSEFSRLDMALVLKIGRLIDEGIIEIDCKLPA' A
#
# COMPACT_ATOMS: atom_id res chain seq x y z
N MET A 1 8.45 -7.02 5.99
CA MET A 1 8.16 -6.24 4.78
C MET A 1 8.55 -4.80 5.00
N ASN A 2 8.98 -4.14 3.97
CA ASN A 2 9.44 -2.75 4.03
C ASN A 2 8.51 -1.91 3.16
N LEU A 3 8.11 -0.74 3.63
CA LEU A 3 7.13 0.10 2.93
C LEU A 3 7.64 0.55 1.55
N GLY A 4 8.92 0.84 1.42
CA GLY A 4 9.49 1.20 0.12
C GLY A 4 9.37 0.07 -0.89
N ILE A 5 9.66 -1.16 -0.47
CA ILE A 5 9.52 -2.34 -1.32
C ILE A 5 8.06 -2.57 -1.66
N LEU A 6 7.17 -2.44 -0.66
CA LEU A 6 5.73 -2.56 -0.87
C LEU A 6 5.26 -1.57 -1.94
N PHE A 7 5.69 -0.32 -1.82
CA PHE A 7 5.34 0.72 -2.78
C PHE A 7 5.77 0.37 -4.20
N LEU A 8 7.01 -0.15 -4.35
CA LEU A 8 7.52 -0.56 -5.65
C LEU A 8 6.70 -1.71 -6.24
N LEU A 9 6.37 -2.70 -5.42
CA LEU A 9 5.59 -3.86 -5.88
C LEU A 9 4.18 -3.45 -6.28
N VAL A 10 3.53 -2.60 -5.50
CA VAL A 10 2.19 -2.12 -5.78
C VAL A 10 2.16 -1.33 -7.09
N ASN A 11 3.17 -0.50 -7.34
CA ASN A 11 3.28 0.21 -8.60
C ASN A 11 3.54 -0.71 -9.79
N ALA A 12 4.34 -1.75 -9.58
CA ALA A 12 4.66 -2.69 -10.64
C ALA A 12 3.46 -3.53 -11.05
N THR A 13 2.64 -3.95 -10.08
CA THR A 13 1.48 -4.81 -10.34
C THR A 13 0.19 -4.03 -10.60
N GLY A 14 0.11 -2.79 -10.14
CA GLY A 14 -1.11 -2.00 -10.23
C GLY A 14 -2.20 -2.41 -9.26
N SER A 15 -1.86 -3.19 -8.24
CA SER A 15 -2.84 -3.65 -7.25
C SER A 15 -2.21 -3.74 -5.86
N ILE A 16 -3.07 -3.61 -4.84
CA ILE A 16 -2.67 -3.76 -3.45
C ILE A 16 -3.68 -4.69 -2.77
N THR A 17 -3.19 -5.60 -1.95
CA THR A 17 -4.04 -6.56 -1.25
C THR A 17 -4.53 -5.99 0.07
N LEU A 18 -5.60 -6.61 0.61
CA LEU A 18 -6.09 -6.26 1.95
C LEU A 18 -5.03 -6.53 3.02
N TYR A 19 -4.23 -7.58 2.85
CA TYR A 19 -3.13 -7.88 3.77
C TYR A 19 -2.11 -6.76 3.81
N GLU A 20 -1.79 -6.21 2.64
CA GLU A 20 -0.85 -5.10 2.55
C GLU A 20 -1.41 -3.84 3.20
N LEU A 21 -2.69 -3.57 3.01
CA LEU A 21 -3.37 -2.44 3.67
C LEU A 21 -3.40 -2.62 5.19
N ASP A 22 -3.69 -3.84 5.66
CA ASP A 22 -3.66 -4.17 7.08
C ASP A 22 -2.27 -3.96 7.67
N TRP A 23 -1.25 -4.42 6.95
CA TRP A 23 0.13 -4.25 7.39
C TRP A 23 0.47 -2.77 7.55
N ILE A 24 0.06 -1.93 6.59
CA ILE A 24 0.28 -0.49 6.65
C ILE A 24 -0.41 0.10 7.88
N ALA A 25 -1.67 -0.28 8.11
CA ALA A 25 -2.43 0.22 9.25
C ALA A 25 -1.79 -0.16 10.58
N ASP A 26 -1.31 -1.40 10.69
CA ASP A 26 -0.69 -1.90 11.91
C ASP A 26 0.65 -1.22 12.22
N HIS A 27 1.36 -0.77 11.22
CA HIS A 27 2.71 -0.22 11.37
C HIS A 27 2.77 1.31 11.27
N GLN A 28 1.62 1.98 11.24
CA GLN A 28 1.58 3.44 11.07
C GLN A 28 2.38 4.20 12.12
N SER A 29 2.38 3.73 13.36
CA SER A 29 3.10 4.40 14.44
C SER A 29 4.62 4.33 14.27
N GLU A 30 5.10 3.41 13.43
CA GLU A 30 6.53 3.21 13.21
C GLU A 30 7.03 3.91 11.96
N PHE A 31 6.12 4.51 11.17
CA PHE A 31 6.49 5.13 9.91
C PHE A 31 7.12 6.50 10.12
N SER A 32 8.20 6.73 9.37
CA SER A 32 8.82 8.04 9.29
C SER A 32 7.95 9.00 8.47
N ARG A 33 8.36 10.27 8.42
CA ARG A 33 7.66 11.26 7.60
C ARG A 33 7.67 10.88 6.13
N LEU A 34 8.78 10.34 5.65
CA LEU A 34 8.90 9.87 4.26
C LEU A 34 7.97 8.67 4.01
N ASP A 35 7.90 7.76 4.96
CA ASP A 35 7.01 6.62 4.86
C ASP A 35 5.55 7.05 4.79
N MET A 36 5.16 8.02 5.61
CA MET A 36 3.79 8.53 5.58
C MET A 36 3.46 9.19 4.24
N ALA A 37 4.44 9.85 3.61
CA ALA A 37 4.26 10.42 2.28
C ALA A 37 3.97 9.32 1.25
N LEU A 38 4.65 8.17 1.36
CA LEU A 38 4.40 7.02 0.49
C LEU A 38 2.99 6.46 0.70
N VAL A 39 2.55 6.36 1.95
CA VAL A 39 1.19 5.88 2.28
C VAL A 39 0.14 6.80 1.65
N LEU A 40 0.32 8.10 1.78
CA LEU A 40 -0.61 9.08 1.19
C LEU A 40 -0.63 8.95 -0.34
N LYS A 41 0.52 8.71 -0.95
CA LYS A 41 0.61 8.54 -2.40
C LYS A 41 -0.13 7.28 -2.84
N ILE A 42 0.01 6.19 -2.10
CA ILE A 42 -0.73 4.96 -2.38
C ILE A 42 -2.24 5.23 -2.32
N GLY A 43 -2.70 5.91 -1.28
CA GLY A 43 -4.11 6.27 -1.15
C GLY A 43 -4.62 7.09 -2.32
N ARG A 44 -3.82 8.04 -2.78
CA ARG A 44 -4.17 8.87 -3.94
C ARG A 44 -4.27 8.04 -5.22
N LEU A 45 -3.32 7.12 -5.43
CA LEU A 45 -3.33 6.26 -6.60
C LEU A 45 -4.54 5.33 -6.61
N ILE A 46 -4.99 4.88 -5.45
CA ILE A 46 -6.21 4.10 -5.32
C ILE A 46 -7.43 4.96 -5.69
N ASP A 47 -7.50 6.19 -5.19
CA ASP A 47 -8.59 7.10 -5.49
C ASP A 47 -8.67 7.43 -6.99
N GLU A 48 -7.53 7.53 -7.65
CA GLU A 48 -7.46 7.83 -9.07
C GLU A 48 -7.72 6.60 -9.95
N GLY A 49 -7.86 5.42 -9.34
CA GLY A 49 -8.09 4.18 -10.08
C GLY A 49 -6.85 3.61 -10.76
N ILE A 50 -5.67 4.17 -10.44
CA ILE A 50 -4.41 3.67 -10.99
C ILE A 50 -4.00 2.37 -10.31
N ILE A 51 -4.24 2.28 -8.99
CA ILE A 51 -4.03 1.07 -8.21
C ILE A 51 -5.38 0.55 -7.76
N GLU A 52 -5.61 -0.73 -7.95
CA GLU A 52 -6.85 -1.39 -7.53
C GLU A 52 -6.62 -2.16 -6.23
N ILE A 53 -7.65 -2.20 -5.38
CA ILE A 53 -7.62 -3.02 -4.17
C ILE A 53 -8.05 -4.42 -4.56
N ASP A 54 -7.17 -5.39 -4.35
CA ASP A 54 -7.46 -6.79 -4.60
C ASP A 54 -8.07 -7.39 -3.34
N CYS A 55 -9.38 -7.64 -3.42
CA CYS A 55 -10.14 -8.19 -2.31
C CYS A 55 -10.20 -9.70 -2.31
N LYS A 56 -9.50 -10.36 -3.23
CA LYS A 56 -9.49 -11.81 -3.30
C LYS A 56 -8.72 -12.38 -2.12
N LEU A 57 -9.41 -13.19 -1.35
CA LEU A 57 -8.77 -13.93 -0.28
C LEU A 57 -8.00 -15.10 -0.90
N PRO A 58 -6.79 -15.37 -0.44
CA PRO A 58 -6.11 -16.58 -0.88
C PRO A 58 -6.93 -17.79 -0.46
N ALA A 59 -7.12 -18.66 -1.39
CA ALA A 59 -7.88 -19.87 -1.14
C ALA A 59 -7.16 -20.78 -0.14
#